data_e3392947eaa1f70e1ca0966f9d5f0b6e
#
_entry.id   e3392947eaa1f70e1ca0966f9d5f0b6e
#
_cell.length_a   1.000
_cell.length_b   1.000
_cell.length_c   1.000
_cell.angle_alpha   90.00
_cell.angle_beta   90.00
_cell.angle_gamma   90.00
#
_symmetry.space_group_name_H-M   'P 1'
#
loop_
_entity.id
_entity.type
_entity.pdbx_description
1 polymer ?
#
loop_
_entity_poly.entity_id
_entity_poly.type
_entity_poly.pdbx_seq_one_letter_code
_entity_poly.pdbx_strand_id
1 'polypeptide(L)'
;MKIILFAFVAMLTITGQAIRIPKSCKIVTSEYIFEDAPFKQCHASTIIERNDGSLMASWFGGSHESNKDVEIWVSDKKDGSWTAPHSVANGIINDSLRYACWNPVLFRTKDGISLYYKVGPNPREWWGMVIHSTDEGKSWSAPEKLPDGILGPIKNKPITLASGVILSPSSIETKTEEWHAHIERSTDGGMSWEKIAIDPQNPAKVIQPTLLLYPEGKIQALLRSDQTCIMESWSSDEGKTWSLLSKTNVLNPNSGIDAVTLSSGLQVIVYNPKKGGGDWVNGRNKLNVAVSADGKTWKDLAILEDQPRSEFSYPAIIQTSDKAVHVVYTADRKSIKHVVLKF
;
A
#
# COMPACT_ATOMS: atom_id res chain seq x y z
N MET A 1 -17.73 64.44 19.95
CA MET A 1 -18.48 63.53 19.08
C MET A 1 -17.52 62.37 18.75
N LYS A 2 -17.67 61.25 19.47
CA LYS A 2 -16.81 60.04 19.27
C LYS A 2 -17.54 59.13 18.28
N ILE A 3 -16.93 58.91 17.12
CA ILE A 3 -17.41 57.95 16.11
C ILE A 3 -16.88 56.58 16.50
N ILE A 4 -17.80 55.68 16.85
CA ILE A 4 -17.50 54.25 17.09
C ILE A 4 -17.63 53.52 15.75
N LEU A 5 -16.51 53.06 15.23
CA LEU A 5 -16.45 52.23 14.02
C LEU A 5 -16.70 50.76 14.42
N PHE A 6 -17.87 50.24 14.03
CA PHE A 6 -18.15 48.79 14.15
C PHE A 6 -17.49 48.06 12.98
N ALA A 7 -16.46 47.26 13.27
CA ALA A 7 -15.91 46.31 12.30
C ALA A 7 -16.79 45.05 12.25
N PHE A 8 -17.50 44.87 11.14
CA PHE A 8 -18.17 43.58 10.83
C PHE A 8 -17.13 42.57 10.43
N VAL A 9 -16.84 41.60 11.29
CA VAL A 9 -16.09 40.41 10.94
C VAL A 9 -17.05 39.46 10.23
N ALA A 10 -16.97 39.38 8.90
CA ALA A 10 -17.69 38.37 8.14
C ALA A 10 -17.02 36.99 8.42
N MET A 11 -17.66 36.16 9.22
CA MET A 11 -17.34 34.75 9.33
C MET A 11 -17.67 34.09 7.99
N LEU A 12 -16.65 33.80 7.17
CA LEU A 12 -16.79 32.86 6.05
C LEU A 12 -17.00 31.47 6.65
N THR A 13 -18.24 31.02 6.67
CA THR A 13 -18.55 29.61 6.90
C THR A 13 -18.14 28.83 5.63
N ILE A 14 -16.98 28.19 5.66
CA ILE A 14 -16.64 27.18 4.67
C ILE A 14 -17.58 26.01 4.91
N THR A 15 -18.69 25.96 4.18
CA THR A 15 -19.56 24.77 4.13
C THR A 15 -18.78 23.68 3.40
N GLY A 16 -18.15 22.81 4.16
CA GLY A 16 -17.55 21.59 3.61
C GLY A 16 -18.63 20.81 2.87
N GLN A 17 -18.46 20.63 1.56
CA GLN A 17 -19.36 19.83 0.75
C GLN A 17 -19.30 18.39 1.27
N ALA A 18 -20.44 17.82 1.68
CA ALA A 18 -20.50 16.44 2.18
C ALA A 18 -19.98 15.47 1.12
N ILE A 19 -19.04 14.60 1.51
CA ILE A 19 -18.46 13.58 0.62
C ILE A 19 -19.59 12.63 0.20
N ARG A 20 -19.85 12.58 -1.11
CA ARG A 20 -20.92 11.76 -1.66
C ARG A 20 -20.42 10.33 -1.90
N ILE A 21 -21.05 9.36 -1.23
CA ILE A 21 -20.83 7.94 -1.50
C ILE A 21 -21.54 7.57 -2.81
N PRO A 22 -20.84 7.06 -3.85
CA PRO A 22 -21.43 6.63 -5.09
C PRO A 22 -22.34 5.41 -4.87
N LYS A 23 -23.31 5.22 -5.75
CA LYS A 23 -24.20 4.05 -5.71
C LYS A 23 -23.51 2.79 -6.24
N SER A 24 -22.61 2.94 -7.20
CA SER A 24 -21.83 1.87 -7.85
C SER A 24 -20.52 2.45 -8.39
N CYS A 25 -19.56 1.60 -8.70
CA CYS A 25 -18.42 1.91 -9.55
C CYS A 25 -18.45 1.00 -10.79
N LYS A 26 -17.83 1.47 -11.88
CA LYS A 26 -17.71 0.72 -13.12
C LYS A 26 -16.31 0.11 -13.21
N ILE A 27 -16.23 -1.21 -13.42
CA ILE A 27 -15.00 -1.87 -13.86
C ILE A 27 -14.84 -1.57 -15.35
N VAL A 28 -13.82 -0.80 -15.71
CA VAL A 28 -13.56 -0.39 -17.11
C VAL A 28 -12.61 -1.36 -17.79
N THR A 29 -11.62 -1.85 -17.05
CA THR A 29 -10.61 -2.81 -17.52
C THR A 29 -10.39 -3.85 -16.45
N SER A 30 -10.17 -5.10 -16.88
CA SER A 30 -9.71 -6.21 -16.03
C SER A 30 -8.83 -7.09 -16.91
N GLU A 31 -7.52 -7.11 -16.63
CA GLU A 31 -6.52 -7.76 -17.48
C GLU A 31 -5.39 -8.36 -16.63
N TYR A 32 -4.66 -9.31 -17.16
CA TYR A 32 -3.39 -9.72 -16.58
C TYR A 32 -2.27 -8.80 -17.07
N ILE A 33 -1.28 -8.51 -16.18
CA ILE A 33 -0.12 -7.69 -16.56
C ILE A 33 0.79 -8.46 -17.51
N PHE A 34 0.83 -9.77 -17.40
CA PHE A 34 1.59 -10.66 -18.28
C PHE A 34 0.86 -12.01 -18.41
N GLU A 35 1.05 -12.68 -19.53
CA GLU A 35 0.61 -14.05 -19.76
C GLU A 35 1.77 -15.03 -19.54
N ASP A 36 2.94 -14.69 -20.08
CA ASP A 36 4.17 -15.46 -19.92
C ASP A 36 5.14 -14.72 -18.99
N ALA A 37 5.75 -15.45 -18.07
CA ALA A 37 6.71 -14.90 -17.11
C ALA A 37 7.96 -15.80 -17.00
N PRO A 38 9.15 -15.19 -16.77
CA PRO A 38 10.39 -15.94 -16.57
C PRO A 38 10.49 -16.59 -15.16
N PHE A 39 9.40 -16.62 -14.41
CA PHE A 39 9.28 -17.17 -13.06
C PHE A 39 8.01 -18.02 -12.94
N LYS A 40 7.97 -18.92 -11.94
CA LYS A 40 6.83 -19.82 -11.71
C LYS A 40 5.76 -19.21 -10.81
N GLN A 41 6.19 -18.37 -9.84
CA GLN A 41 5.31 -17.73 -8.87
C GLN A 41 5.67 -16.27 -8.71
N CYS A 42 4.66 -15.45 -8.38
CA CYS A 42 4.81 -14.03 -8.06
C CYS A 42 3.83 -13.60 -6.97
N HIS A 43 4.15 -12.52 -6.25
CA HIS A 43 3.27 -12.00 -5.21
C HIS A 43 3.57 -10.54 -4.87
N ALA A 44 2.65 -9.92 -4.08
CA ALA A 44 2.80 -8.61 -3.45
C ALA A 44 3.10 -7.48 -4.46
N SER A 45 2.13 -7.23 -5.33
CA SER A 45 2.26 -6.17 -6.33
C SER A 45 2.08 -4.77 -5.77
N THR A 46 2.71 -3.81 -6.43
CA THR A 46 2.58 -2.36 -6.23
C THR A 46 2.44 -1.66 -7.58
N ILE A 47 1.89 -0.45 -7.61
CA ILE A 47 1.66 0.31 -8.84
C ILE A 47 1.88 1.80 -8.61
N ILE A 48 2.37 2.50 -9.62
CA ILE A 48 2.56 3.95 -9.62
C ILE A 48 2.21 4.55 -11.00
N GLU A 49 1.72 5.80 -11.00
CA GLU A 49 1.59 6.62 -12.20
C GLU A 49 2.90 7.39 -12.43
N ARG A 50 3.39 7.41 -13.67
CA ARG A 50 4.53 8.22 -14.10
C ARG A 50 4.11 9.64 -14.50
N ASN A 51 5.06 10.53 -14.67
CA ASN A 51 4.81 11.93 -15.06
C ASN A 51 4.14 12.07 -16.43
N ASP A 52 4.32 11.11 -17.33
CA ASP A 52 3.69 11.07 -18.65
C ASP A 52 2.29 10.39 -18.65
N GLY A 53 1.77 10.01 -17.46
CA GLY A 53 0.50 9.32 -17.31
C GLY A 53 0.57 7.81 -17.56
N SER A 54 1.72 7.27 -17.97
CA SER A 54 1.94 5.83 -18.06
C SER A 54 2.02 5.20 -16.66
N LEU A 55 1.83 3.87 -16.58
CA LEU A 55 1.88 3.16 -15.30
C LEU A 55 3.11 2.25 -15.23
N MET A 56 3.60 2.06 -14.02
CA MET A 56 4.55 1.01 -13.69
C MET A 56 3.99 0.16 -12.57
N ALA A 57 4.06 -1.16 -12.71
CA ALA A 57 3.78 -2.13 -11.66
C ALA A 57 5.04 -2.90 -11.30
N SER A 58 5.14 -3.31 -10.03
CA SER A 58 6.25 -4.15 -9.54
C SER A 58 5.73 -5.23 -8.61
N TRP A 59 6.43 -6.34 -8.52
CA TRP A 59 6.12 -7.49 -7.66
C TRP A 59 7.39 -8.31 -7.41
N PHE A 60 7.36 -9.24 -6.46
CA PHE A 60 8.40 -10.24 -6.38
C PHE A 60 8.02 -11.53 -7.13
N GLY A 61 8.99 -12.20 -7.74
CA GLY A 61 8.77 -13.43 -8.50
C GLY A 61 10.01 -14.32 -8.58
N GLY A 62 9.78 -15.62 -8.56
CA GLY A 62 10.81 -16.66 -8.61
C GLY A 62 10.18 -18.04 -8.72
N SER A 63 10.90 -19.10 -8.32
CA SER A 63 10.37 -20.48 -8.35
C SER A 63 9.22 -20.65 -7.33
N HIS A 64 9.35 -20.11 -6.13
CA HIS A 64 8.29 -19.95 -5.13
C HIS A 64 8.71 -18.91 -4.08
N GLU A 65 7.77 -18.38 -3.31
CA GLU A 65 8.02 -17.43 -2.21
C GLU A 65 9.08 -18.00 -1.25
N SER A 66 9.98 -17.15 -0.75
CA SER A 66 11.14 -17.45 0.09
C SER A 66 12.33 -18.16 -0.59
N ASN A 67 12.22 -18.57 -1.83
CA ASN A 67 13.33 -19.18 -2.53
C ASN A 67 14.38 -18.15 -2.93
N LYS A 68 15.65 -18.56 -2.96
CA LYS A 68 16.79 -17.67 -3.22
C LYS A 68 16.78 -17.03 -4.61
N ASP A 69 16.06 -17.60 -5.58
CA ASP A 69 15.91 -17.09 -6.94
C ASP A 69 14.83 -16.01 -7.07
N VAL A 70 14.12 -15.66 -5.97
CA VAL A 70 13.12 -14.60 -5.98
C VAL A 70 13.78 -13.24 -6.16
N GLU A 71 13.33 -12.52 -7.18
CA GLU A 71 13.79 -11.18 -7.57
C GLU A 71 12.63 -10.18 -7.56
N ILE A 72 12.96 -8.89 -7.75
CA ILE A 72 11.97 -7.82 -7.95
C ILE A 72 11.83 -7.56 -9.45
N TRP A 73 10.59 -7.65 -9.91
CA TRP A 73 10.20 -7.51 -11.30
C TRP A 73 9.36 -6.27 -11.49
N VAL A 74 9.47 -5.67 -12.67
CA VAL A 74 8.63 -4.55 -13.10
C VAL A 74 8.07 -4.79 -14.50
N SER A 75 6.92 -4.16 -14.76
CA SER A 75 6.31 -4.03 -16.08
C SER A 75 5.72 -2.65 -16.22
N ASP A 76 5.77 -2.10 -17.41
CA ASP A 76 5.31 -0.77 -17.76
C ASP A 76 4.05 -0.86 -18.62
N LYS A 77 3.05 -0.03 -18.33
CA LYS A 77 1.89 0.12 -19.21
C LYS A 77 1.99 1.42 -19.98
N LYS A 78 2.18 1.28 -21.28
CA LYS A 78 2.21 2.40 -22.22
C LYS A 78 1.35 2.08 -23.45
N ASP A 79 0.65 3.08 -23.98
CA ASP A 79 -0.19 2.93 -25.17
C ASP A 79 -1.21 1.77 -25.07
N GLY A 80 -1.73 1.55 -23.84
CA GLY A 80 -2.74 0.55 -23.54
C GLY A 80 -2.23 -0.87 -23.27
N SER A 81 -0.92 -1.15 -23.45
CA SER A 81 -0.34 -2.49 -23.29
C SER A 81 0.73 -2.53 -22.20
N TRP A 82 0.83 -3.68 -21.50
CA TRP A 82 1.90 -3.97 -20.56
C TRP A 82 3.12 -4.55 -21.27
N THR A 83 4.32 -4.14 -20.87
CA THR A 83 5.58 -4.75 -21.34
C THR A 83 5.80 -6.12 -20.72
N ALA A 84 6.65 -6.94 -21.32
CA ALA A 84 7.13 -8.15 -20.66
C ALA A 84 7.83 -7.82 -19.34
N PRO A 85 7.65 -8.64 -18.28
CA PRO A 85 8.35 -8.47 -17.01
C PRO A 85 9.86 -8.49 -17.17
N HIS A 86 10.57 -7.57 -16.48
CA HIS A 86 12.01 -7.59 -16.38
C HIS A 86 12.46 -7.37 -14.94
N SER A 87 13.57 -8.01 -14.55
CA SER A 87 14.12 -7.91 -13.20
C SER A 87 14.88 -6.60 -13.02
N VAL A 88 14.67 -5.92 -11.88
CA VAL A 88 15.34 -4.66 -11.52
C VAL A 88 16.15 -4.75 -10.24
N ALA A 89 15.90 -5.75 -9.40
CA ALA A 89 16.67 -6.01 -8.18
C ALA A 89 16.63 -7.49 -7.81
N ASN A 90 17.69 -7.96 -7.16
CA ASN A 90 17.82 -9.32 -6.69
C ASN A 90 18.43 -9.37 -5.28
N GLY A 91 18.51 -10.58 -4.72
CA GLY A 91 19.02 -10.81 -3.36
C GLY A 91 20.45 -11.30 -3.30
N ILE A 92 21.28 -11.10 -4.33
CA ILE A 92 22.69 -11.49 -4.33
C ILE A 92 23.47 -10.59 -3.37
N ILE A 93 24.13 -11.21 -2.39
CA ILE A 93 24.99 -10.52 -1.42
C ILE A 93 26.44 -10.59 -1.87
N ASN A 94 26.87 -11.78 -2.34
CA ASN A 94 28.19 -12.05 -2.91
C ASN A 94 28.14 -13.35 -3.72
N ASP A 95 29.24 -13.78 -4.24
CA ASP A 95 29.37 -14.96 -5.15
C ASP A 95 28.81 -16.26 -4.54
N SER A 96 28.75 -16.39 -3.21
CA SER A 96 28.30 -17.59 -2.50
C SER A 96 27.00 -17.45 -1.74
N LEU A 97 26.50 -16.22 -1.57
CA LEU A 97 25.36 -15.93 -0.71
C LEU A 97 24.28 -15.13 -1.45
N ARG A 98 23.09 -15.69 -1.49
CA ARG A 98 21.89 -15.07 -2.04
C ARG A 98 20.69 -15.35 -1.15
N TYR A 99 19.83 -14.36 -0.96
CA TYR A 99 18.54 -14.45 -0.27
C TYR A 99 17.39 -14.14 -1.21
N ALA A 100 16.17 -14.42 -0.77
CA ALA A 100 14.96 -14.01 -1.46
C ALA A 100 14.77 -12.49 -1.38
N CYS A 101 14.20 -11.92 -2.43
CA CYS A 101 13.58 -10.58 -2.39
C CYS A 101 12.11 -10.69 -2.00
N TRP A 102 11.56 -9.61 -1.38
CA TRP A 102 10.22 -9.57 -0.84
C TRP A 102 9.56 -8.20 -1.03
N ASN A 103 8.25 -8.18 -1.10
CA ASN A 103 7.34 -7.03 -1.05
C ASN A 103 7.92 -5.73 -1.59
N PRO A 104 7.96 -5.51 -2.91
CA PRO A 104 8.33 -4.22 -3.46
C PRO A 104 7.26 -3.18 -3.18
N VAL A 105 7.68 -1.93 -3.01
CA VAL A 105 6.78 -0.78 -2.91
C VAL A 105 7.35 0.37 -3.73
N LEU A 106 6.64 0.75 -4.78
CA LEU A 106 6.93 1.93 -5.59
C LEU A 106 6.43 3.18 -4.88
N PHE A 107 7.24 4.21 -4.84
CA PHE A 107 6.90 5.49 -4.24
C PHE A 107 7.48 6.65 -5.05
N ARG A 108 6.64 7.64 -5.36
CA ARG A 108 7.08 8.87 -6.00
C ARG A 108 7.65 9.82 -4.97
N THR A 109 8.89 10.23 -5.22
CA THR A 109 9.58 11.28 -4.47
C THR A 109 9.64 12.57 -5.32
N LYS A 110 10.16 13.65 -4.75
CA LYS A 110 10.43 14.89 -5.51
C LYS A 110 11.48 14.71 -6.61
N ASP A 111 12.39 13.76 -6.44
CA ASP A 111 13.55 13.53 -7.31
C ASP A 111 13.34 12.38 -8.33
N GLY A 112 12.17 11.71 -8.28
CA GLY A 112 11.87 10.59 -9.18
C GLY A 112 11.07 9.47 -8.53
N ILE A 113 11.46 8.23 -8.75
CA ILE A 113 10.81 7.04 -8.22
C ILE A 113 11.79 6.28 -7.33
N SER A 114 11.35 5.94 -6.11
CA SER A 114 12.03 4.99 -5.24
C SER A 114 11.29 3.66 -5.27
N LEU A 115 12.03 2.56 -5.37
CA LEU A 115 11.50 1.21 -5.25
C LEU A 115 12.12 0.58 -4.01
N TYR A 116 11.32 0.51 -2.94
CA TYR A 116 11.69 -0.17 -1.70
C TYR A 116 11.39 -1.66 -1.82
N TYR A 117 12.23 -2.51 -1.26
CA TYR A 117 12.01 -3.95 -1.18
C TYR A 117 12.74 -4.52 0.04
N LYS A 118 12.60 -5.81 0.30
CA LYS A 118 13.30 -6.49 1.39
C LYS A 118 14.15 -7.59 0.82
N VAL A 119 15.25 -7.87 1.49
CA VAL A 119 16.14 -9.02 1.22
C VAL A 119 16.33 -9.79 2.52
N GLY A 120 16.25 -11.09 2.48
CA GLY A 120 16.47 -11.90 3.67
C GLY A 120 15.84 -13.29 3.56
N PRO A 121 16.13 -14.18 4.53
CA PRO A 121 15.67 -15.57 4.50
C PRO A 121 14.17 -15.71 4.74
N ASN A 122 13.57 -14.78 5.50
CA ASN A 122 12.15 -14.77 5.87
C ASN A 122 11.76 -13.40 6.46
N PRO A 123 10.45 -13.11 6.68
CA PRO A 123 9.98 -11.83 7.20
C PRO A 123 10.45 -11.45 8.62
N ARG A 124 10.99 -12.39 9.38
CA ARG A 124 11.50 -12.16 10.74
C ARG A 124 12.97 -11.73 10.77
N GLU A 125 13.67 -11.91 9.62
CA GLU A 125 15.12 -11.72 9.51
C GLU A 125 15.54 -10.94 8.27
N TRP A 126 14.59 -10.37 7.52
CA TRP A 126 14.87 -9.52 6.37
C TRP A 126 15.32 -8.11 6.77
N TRP A 127 15.89 -7.40 5.83
CA TRP A 127 16.24 -5.99 5.95
C TRP A 127 15.70 -5.19 4.77
N GLY A 128 15.55 -3.88 4.97
CA GLY A 128 15.08 -2.96 3.95
C GLY A 128 16.17 -2.62 2.95
N MET A 129 15.78 -2.57 1.68
CA MET A 129 16.59 -2.13 0.55
C MET A 129 15.81 -1.09 -0.25
N VAL A 130 16.53 -0.24 -0.98
CA VAL A 130 15.96 0.73 -1.92
C VAL A 130 16.83 0.87 -3.15
N ILE A 131 16.19 1.11 -4.29
CA ILE A 131 16.80 1.61 -5.54
C ILE A 131 16.04 2.84 -5.99
N HIS A 132 16.74 3.77 -6.66
CA HIS A 132 16.20 5.05 -7.11
C HIS A 132 16.28 5.19 -8.62
N SER A 133 15.30 5.85 -9.20
CA SER A 133 15.29 6.23 -10.62
C SER A 133 14.94 7.71 -10.75
N THR A 134 15.74 8.45 -11.52
CA THR A 134 15.50 9.86 -11.88
C THR A 134 14.95 10.02 -13.30
N ASP A 135 14.75 8.91 -14.02
CA ASP A 135 14.32 8.87 -15.43
C ASP A 135 13.02 8.08 -15.64
N GLU A 136 12.13 8.11 -14.62
CA GLU A 136 10.82 7.46 -14.62
C GLU A 136 10.90 5.91 -14.70
N GLY A 137 11.95 5.33 -14.09
CA GLY A 137 12.13 3.88 -13.99
C GLY A 137 12.76 3.23 -15.21
N LYS A 138 13.36 4.00 -16.14
CA LYS A 138 14.11 3.45 -17.27
C LYS A 138 15.45 2.88 -16.84
N SER A 139 16.07 3.52 -15.85
CA SER A 139 17.27 3.03 -15.18
C SER A 139 17.15 3.17 -13.65
N TRP A 140 17.91 2.34 -12.93
CA TRP A 140 17.89 2.30 -11.47
C TRP A 140 19.30 2.44 -10.92
N SER A 141 19.41 3.06 -9.74
CA SER A 141 20.66 3.14 -8.99
C SER A 141 21.14 1.75 -8.55
N ALA A 142 22.37 1.66 -8.06
CA ALA A 142 22.80 0.52 -7.27
C ALA A 142 21.89 0.35 -6.04
N PRO A 143 21.66 -0.90 -5.57
CA PRO A 143 20.86 -1.14 -4.37
C PRO A 143 21.54 -0.56 -3.11
N GLU A 144 20.73 0.11 -2.28
CA GLU A 144 21.16 0.66 -1.01
C GLU A 144 20.41 -0.03 0.13
N LYS A 145 21.15 -0.47 1.17
CA LYS A 145 20.54 -0.98 2.40
C LYS A 145 20.03 0.20 3.23
N LEU A 146 18.78 0.11 3.70
CA LEU A 146 18.25 1.11 4.63
C LEU A 146 18.98 1.05 5.98
N PRO A 147 18.99 2.14 6.74
CA PRO A 147 19.60 2.18 8.07
C PRO A 147 19.10 1.06 8.98
N ASP A 148 19.93 0.60 9.89
CA ASP A 148 19.55 -0.45 10.83
C ASP A 148 18.31 -0.06 11.63
N GLY A 149 17.34 -0.97 11.71
CA GLY A 149 16.05 -0.74 12.37
C GLY A 149 14.97 -0.10 11.48
N ILE A 150 15.33 0.36 10.27
CA ILE A 150 14.43 0.89 9.25
C ILE A 150 14.23 -0.16 8.16
N LEU A 151 12.98 -0.51 7.89
CA LEU A 151 12.61 -1.51 6.88
C LEU A 151 12.05 -0.89 5.60
N GLY A 152 11.71 0.40 5.65
CA GLY A 152 10.90 1.01 4.60
C GLY A 152 9.47 0.50 4.60
N PRO A 153 8.64 0.91 3.63
CA PRO A 153 7.26 0.47 3.54
C PRO A 153 7.20 -1.04 3.32
N ILE A 154 6.44 -1.75 4.17
CA ILE A 154 6.43 -3.24 4.12
C ILE A 154 5.60 -3.76 2.96
N LYS A 155 4.48 -3.12 2.63
CA LYS A 155 3.58 -3.56 1.56
C LYS A 155 2.86 -2.39 0.88
N ASN A 156 2.41 -1.42 1.67
CA ASN A 156 1.60 -0.32 1.17
C ASN A 156 2.44 0.94 1.00
N LYS A 157 2.04 1.77 0.04
CA LYS A 157 2.75 2.98 -0.34
C LYS A 157 2.86 3.99 0.80
N PRO A 158 3.98 4.68 0.94
CA PRO A 158 4.08 5.89 1.76
C PRO A 158 3.15 6.99 1.28
N ILE A 159 2.87 7.94 2.15
CA ILE A 159 2.19 9.20 1.81
C ILE A 159 3.10 10.38 2.12
N THR A 160 2.99 11.43 1.31
CA THR A 160 3.62 12.73 1.57
C THR A 160 2.56 13.73 2.01
N LEU A 161 2.71 14.30 3.20
CA LEU A 161 1.80 15.31 3.72
C LEU A 161 2.07 16.68 3.05
N ALA A 162 1.13 17.61 3.15
CA ALA A 162 1.28 18.96 2.62
C ALA A 162 2.47 19.72 3.23
N SER A 163 2.89 19.37 4.44
CA SER A 163 4.10 19.87 5.11
C SER A 163 5.42 19.33 4.53
N GLY A 164 5.35 18.34 3.63
CA GLY A 164 6.53 17.63 3.11
C GLY A 164 6.95 16.42 3.96
N VAL A 165 6.31 16.18 5.09
CA VAL A 165 6.55 14.98 5.92
C VAL A 165 6.15 13.73 5.13
N ILE A 166 7.03 12.72 5.13
CA ILE A 166 6.76 11.40 4.55
C ILE A 166 6.42 10.43 5.69
N LEU A 167 5.33 9.71 5.53
CA LEU A 167 4.91 8.63 6.43
C LEU A 167 4.97 7.31 5.66
N SER A 168 5.89 6.45 6.05
CA SER A 168 6.13 5.13 5.47
C SER A 168 5.50 4.06 6.38
N PRO A 169 4.43 3.37 5.93
CA PRO A 169 3.76 2.37 6.73
C PRO A 169 4.58 1.08 6.79
N SER A 170 5.01 0.70 7.98
CA SER A 170 5.93 -0.40 8.21
C SER A 170 5.44 -1.34 9.32
N SER A 171 6.08 -2.49 9.46
CA SER A 171 5.80 -3.46 10.51
C SER A 171 6.95 -4.44 10.68
N ILE A 172 7.02 -5.06 11.85
CA ILE A 172 7.95 -6.14 12.14
C ILE A 172 7.20 -7.41 12.52
N GLU A 173 7.78 -8.54 12.13
CA GLU A 173 7.42 -9.88 12.61
C GLU A 173 8.62 -10.39 13.41
N THR A 174 8.42 -10.81 14.65
CA THR A 174 9.51 -11.27 15.52
C THR A 174 9.70 -12.78 15.46
N LYS A 175 10.83 -13.29 15.95
CA LYS A 175 11.08 -14.73 16.08
C LYS A 175 10.12 -15.41 17.08
N THR A 176 9.54 -14.65 17.99
CA THR A 176 8.51 -15.08 18.95
C THR A 176 7.09 -14.97 18.37
N GLU A 177 6.98 -14.76 17.05
CA GLU A 177 5.69 -14.65 16.34
C GLU A 177 4.81 -13.47 16.78
N GLU A 178 5.40 -12.43 17.34
CA GLU A 178 4.73 -11.18 17.61
C GLU A 178 4.77 -10.30 16.35
N TRP A 179 3.69 -9.56 16.12
CA TRP A 179 3.55 -8.64 14.98
C TRP A 179 3.24 -7.24 15.50
N HIS A 180 4.05 -6.27 15.09
CA HIS A 180 3.88 -4.89 15.51
C HIS A 180 3.97 -3.95 14.32
N ALA A 181 2.92 -3.16 14.12
CA ALA A 181 2.91 -2.10 13.13
C ALA A 181 3.58 -0.83 13.68
N HIS A 182 4.22 -0.09 12.80
CA HIS A 182 4.80 1.22 13.09
C HIS A 182 4.81 2.09 11.83
N ILE A 183 5.06 3.36 12.02
CA ILE A 183 5.31 4.32 10.95
C ILE A 183 6.77 4.72 11.00
N GLU A 184 7.42 4.70 9.85
CA GLU A 184 8.72 5.33 9.67
C GLU A 184 8.46 6.72 9.08
N ARG A 185 8.75 7.76 9.89
CA ARG A 185 8.46 9.16 9.61
C ARG A 185 9.73 9.89 9.20
N SER A 186 9.68 10.63 8.10
CA SER A 186 10.78 11.49 7.63
C SER A 186 10.32 12.93 7.45
N THR A 187 11.18 13.88 7.83
CA THR A 187 10.98 15.34 7.64
C THR A 187 11.98 15.96 6.67
N ASP A 188 12.86 15.16 6.11
CA ASP A 188 13.99 15.59 5.27
C ASP A 188 13.98 14.92 3.87
N GLY A 189 12.81 14.50 3.42
CA GLY A 189 12.64 13.89 2.10
C GLY A 189 13.08 12.43 2.02
N GLY A 190 13.20 11.72 3.15
CA GLY A 190 13.58 10.31 3.22
C GLY A 190 15.05 10.06 3.49
N MET A 191 15.84 11.10 3.83
CA MET A 191 17.25 10.95 4.19
C MET A 191 17.42 10.35 5.58
N SER A 192 16.54 10.69 6.52
CA SER A 192 16.48 10.09 7.84
C SER A 192 15.06 9.70 8.23
N TRP A 193 14.95 8.74 9.14
CA TRP A 193 13.67 8.14 9.52
C TRP A 193 13.58 8.00 11.04
N GLU A 194 12.42 8.40 11.57
CA GLU A 194 12.03 8.17 12.96
C GLU A 194 10.99 7.04 12.99
N LYS A 195 11.22 6.03 13.83
CA LYS A 195 10.29 4.90 13.99
C LYS A 195 9.27 5.20 15.09
N ILE A 196 7.99 5.22 14.72
CA ILE A 196 6.88 5.55 15.62
C ILE A 196 5.95 4.34 15.71
N ALA A 197 5.90 3.70 16.88
CA ALA A 197 5.08 2.53 17.12
C ALA A 197 3.58 2.88 17.14
N ILE A 198 2.75 1.97 16.61
CA ILE A 198 1.29 2.04 16.74
C ILE A 198 0.86 1.08 17.83
N ASP A 199 0.43 1.62 18.98
CA ASP A 199 -0.10 0.87 20.14
C ASP A 199 0.70 -0.41 20.48
N PRO A 200 1.98 -0.28 20.87
CA PRO A 200 2.89 -1.43 21.02
C PRO A 200 2.54 -2.36 22.19
N GLN A 201 1.61 -1.96 23.06
CA GLN A 201 1.13 -2.77 24.21
C GLN A 201 -0.12 -3.60 23.86
N ASN A 202 -0.67 -3.41 22.66
CA ASN A 202 -1.86 -4.17 22.25
C ASN A 202 -1.50 -5.64 21.96
N PRO A 203 -2.26 -6.61 22.47
CA PRO A 203 -2.01 -8.02 22.22
C PRO A 203 -2.39 -8.49 20.81
N ALA A 204 -3.12 -7.69 20.04
CA ALA A 204 -3.48 -8.02 18.67
C ALA A 204 -2.23 -7.99 17.76
N LYS A 205 -2.05 -9.04 16.98
CA LYS A 205 -1.01 -9.07 15.95
C LYS A 205 -1.43 -8.25 14.75
N VAL A 206 -0.72 -7.15 14.47
CA VAL A 206 -1.04 -6.22 13.39
C VAL A 206 0.18 -5.92 12.55
N ILE A 207 0.02 -5.92 11.22
CA ILE A 207 1.07 -5.63 10.26
C ILE A 207 0.53 -4.89 9.03
N GLN A 208 1.44 -4.41 8.19
CA GLN A 208 1.19 -3.90 6.85
C GLN A 208 0.12 -2.79 6.83
N PRO A 209 0.29 -1.72 7.61
CA PRO A 209 -0.67 -0.62 7.60
C PRO A 209 -0.79 0.01 6.22
N THR A 210 -1.97 0.58 5.91
CA THR A 210 -2.21 1.51 4.81
C THR A 210 -2.75 2.81 5.37
N LEU A 211 -2.41 3.95 4.77
CA LEU A 211 -2.68 5.27 5.32
C LEU A 211 -3.71 6.03 4.48
N LEU A 212 -4.68 6.63 5.16
CA LEU A 212 -5.73 7.45 4.57
C LEU A 212 -5.71 8.86 5.16
N LEU A 213 -5.91 9.85 4.30
CA LEU A 213 -5.93 11.26 4.68
C LEU A 213 -7.37 11.78 4.79
N TYR A 214 -7.61 12.57 5.81
CA TYR A 214 -8.89 13.22 6.07
C TYR A 214 -8.72 14.74 6.20
N PRO A 215 -9.82 15.53 6.14
CA PRO A 215 -9.78 16.94 6.46
C PRO A 215 -9.13 17.21 7.82
N GLU A 216 -8.64 18.43 8.02
CA GLU A 216 -8.01 18.89 9.26
C GLU A 216 -6.72 18.11 9.61
N GLY A 217 -6.07 17.46 8.62
CA GLY A 217 -4.80 16.74 8.81
C GLY A 217 -4.93 15.43 9.58
N LYS A 218 -6.14 14.89 9.77
CA LYS A 218 -6.33 13.57 10.38
C LYS A 218 -5.84 12.46 9.45
N ILE A 219 -5.21 11.48 10.02
CA ILE A 219 -4.65 10.31 9.31
C ILE A 219 -5.21 9.06 9.97
N GLN A 220 -5.70 8.12 9.15
CA GLN A 220 -6.11 6.80 9.60
C GLN A 220 -5.10 5.78 9.08
N ALA A 221 -4.63 4.91 9.95
CA ALA A 221 -3.96 3.66 9.59
C ALA A 221 -4.99 2.52 9.65
N LEU A 222 -5.15 1.79 8.55
CA LEU A 222 -5.90 0.53 8.51
C LEU A 222 -4.88 -0.61 8.44
N LEU A 223 -5.03 -1.64 9.29
CA LEU A 223 -4.02 -2.66 9.49
C LEU A 223 -4.61 -4.07 9.30
N ARG A 224 -3.86 -4.90 8.56
CA ARG A 224 -4.07 -6.34 8.56
C ARG A 224 -3.84 -6.89 9.98
N SER A 225 -4.69 -7.81 10.43
CA SER A 225 -4.58 -8.38 11.77
C SER A 225 -4.96 -9.87 11.83
N ASP A 226 -4.61 -10.52 12.94
CA ASP A 226 -5.07 -11.86 13.30
C ASP A 226 -6.48 -11.86 13.92
N GLN A 227 -7.12 -10.69 14.08
CA GLN A 227 -8.39 -10.49 14.76
C GLN A 227 -9.64 -10.77 13.88
N THR A 228 -9.47 -11.40 12.71
CA THR A 228 -10.53 -11.66 11.70
C THR A 228 -11.21 -10.40 11.13
N CYS A 229 -10.69 -9.24 11.42
CA CYS A 229 -11.13 -7.94 10.91
C CYS A 229 -9.92 -7.03 10.67
N ILE A 230 -10.14 -5.94 9.97
CA ILE A 230 -9.17 -4.86 9.86
C ILE A 230 -9.15 -4.10 11.18
N MET A 231 -7.96 -3.82 11.70
CA MET A 231 -7.76 -2.92 12.84
C MET A 231 -7.49 -1.50 12.34
N GLU A 232 -7.72 -0.51 13.17
CA GLU A 232 -7.46 0.90 12.86
C GLU A 232 -6.77 1.64 14.00
N SER A 233 -6.02 2.69 13.64
CA SER A 233 -5.48 3.69 14.55
C SER A 233 -5.49 5.05 13.87
N TRP A 234 -5.50 6.13 14.64
CA TRP A 234 -5.64 7.50 14.15
C TRP A 234 -4.54 8.40 14.68
N SER A 235 -4.11 9.35 13.83
CA SER A 235 -3.20 10.45 14.18
C SER A 235 -3.80 11.78 13.79
N SER A 236 -3.51 12.83 14.56
CA SER A 236 -3.88 14.23 14.27
C SER A 236 -2.70 15.20 14.36
N ASP A 237 -1.48 14.67 14.40
CA ASP A 237 -0.24 15.42 14.62
C ASP A 237 0.86 15.05 13.63
N GLU A 238 0.46 14.81 12.36
CA GLU A 238 1.36 14.40 11.27
C GLU A 238 2.10 13.07 11.55
N GLY A 239 1.40 12.13 12.19
CA GLY A 239 1.91 10.79 12.45
C GLY A 239 2.92 10.69 13.60
N LYS A 240 3.05 11.73 14.45
CA LYS A 240 3.95 11.69 15.63
C LYS A 240 3.40 10.82 16.75
N THR A 241 2.07 10.79 16.90
CA THR A 241 1.39 9.91 17.85
C THR A 241 0.19 9.23 17.21
N TRP A 242 -0.18 8.07 17.73
CA TRP A 242 -1.26 7.24 17.22
C TRP A 242 -2.19 6.81 18.35
N SER A 243 -3.48 6.78 18.07
CA SER A 243 -4.47 6.29 19.02
C SER A 243 -4.27 4.80 19.32
N LEU A 244 -4.86 4.30 20.40
CA LEU A 244 -4.96 2.87 20.63
C LEU A 244 -5.64 2.18 19.46
N LEU A 245 -5.23 0.94 19.18
CA LEU A 245 -5.83 0.09 18.15
C LEU A 245 -7.29 -0.22 18.48
N SER A 246 -8.14 -0.10 17.49
CA SER A 246 -9.54 -0.50 17.58
C SER A 246 -9.96 -1.38 16.41
N LYS A 247 -10.97 -2.25 16.64
CA LYS A 247 -11.52 -3.11 15.59
C LYS A 247 -12.46 -2.29 14.70
N THR A 248 -12.33 -2.45 13.39
CA THR A 248 -13.35 -2.01 12.45
C THR A 248 -14.43 -3.10 12.28
N ASN A 249 -15.53 -2.76 11.61
CA ASN A 249 -16.53 -3.75 11.21
C ASN A 249 -16.19 -4.46 9.88
N VAL A 250 -15.02 -4.20 9.30
CA VAL A 250 -14.58 -4.77 8.03
C VAL A 250 -13.86 -6.09 8.26
N LEU A 251 -14.46 -7.19 7.80
CA LEU A 251 -13.88 -8.52 7.92
C LEU A 251 -12.58 -8.64 7.11
N ASN A 252 -11.63 -9.43 7.61
CA ASN A 252 -10.41 -9.76 6.89
C ASN A 252 -9.87 -11.11 7.35
N PRO A 253 -9.47 -12.01 6.43
CA PRO A 253 -8.97 -13.35 6.77
C PRO A 253 -7.46 -13.33 7.09
N ASN A 254 -6.95 -12.28 7.72
CA ASN A 254 -5.53 -12.07 7.89
C ASN A 254 -4.79 -12.02 6.53
N SER A 255 -5.30 -11.19 5.63
CA SER A 255 -4.74 -10.95 4.30
C SER A 255 -4.34 -9.49 4.10
N GLY A 256 -3.35 -9.24 3.24
CA GLY A 256 -2.94 -7.88 2.89
C GLY A 256 -4.10 -7.06 2.31
N ILE A 257 -4.14 -5.79 2.68
CA ILE A 257 -5.10 -4.79 2.21
C ILE A 257 -4.34 -3.61 1.59
N ASP A 258 -4.99 -2.79 0.80
CA ASP A 258 -4.53 -1.43 0.52
C ASP A 258 -5.70 -0.48 0.36
N ALA A 259 -5.46 0.81 0.62
CA ALA A 259 -6.48 1.84 0.55
C ALA A 259 -5.92 3.15 -0.04
N VAL A 260 -6.81 4.01 -0.51
CA VAL A 260 -6.46 5.33 -1.05
C VAL A 260 -7.54 6.36 -0.72
N THR A 261 -7.12 7.57 -0.41
CA THR A 261 -8.00 8.74 -0.35
C THR A 261 -8.09 9.32 -1.76
N LEU A 262 -9.28 9.31 -2.34
CA LEU A 262 -9.52 9.94 -3.64
C LEU A 262 -9.47 11.47 -3.54
N SER A 263 -9.23 12.12 -4.66
CA SER A 263 -9.24 13.59 -4.75
C SER A 263 -10.59 14.24 -4.36
N SER A 264 -11.66 13.45 -4.32
CA SER A 264 -12.99 13.85 -3.81
C SER A 264 -13.10 13.77 -2.28
N GLY A 265 -12.09 13.27 -1.58
CA GLY A 265 -12.11 12.96 -0.15
C GLY A 265 -12.69 11.58 0.19
N LEU A 266 -13.27 10.86 -0.80
CA LEU A 266 -13.79 9.51 -0.59
C LEU A 266 -12.64 8.53 -0.31
N GLN A 267 -12.80 7.70 0.71
CA GLN A 267 -11.87 6.63 1.04
C GLN A 267 -12.24 5.36 0.27
N VAL A 268 -11.28 4.68 -0.29
CA VAL A 268 -11.47 3.42 -1.02
C VAL A 268 -10.51 2.38 -0.48
N ILE A 269 -11.01 1.19 -0.16
CA ILE A 269 -10.21 0.04 0.29
C ILE A 269 -10.44 -1.16 -0.64
N VAL A 270 -9.37 -1.92 -0.89
CA VAL A 270 -9.41 -3.23 -1.55
C VAL A 270 -8.98 -4.30 -0.57
N TYR A 271 -9.79 -5.33 -0.40
CA TYR A 271 -9.62 -6.30 0.68
C TYR A 271 -10.35 -7.62 0.44
N ASN A 272 -10.01 -8.66 1.20
CA ASN A 272 -10.72 -9.92 1.22
C ASN A 272 -11.82 -9.87 2.30
N PRO A 273 -13.14 -9.95 1.93
CA PRO A 273 -14.26 -9.66 2.84
C PRO A 273 -14.75 -10.90 3.61
N LYS A 274 -13.86 -11.76 4.08
CA LYS A 274 -14.21 -12.99 4.80
C LYS A 274 -13.46 -13.10 6.12
N LYS A 275 -13.97 -13.92 7.01
CA LYS A 275 -13.17 -14.43 8.15
C LYS A 275 -12.19 -15.46 7.62
N GLY A 276 -11.01 -15.53 8.21
CA GLY A 276 -10.06 -16.60 7.95
C GLY A 276 -10.60 -17.97 8.36
N GLY A 277 -10.14 -19.00 7.69
CA GLY A 277 -10.44 -20.39 7.99
C GLY A 277 -9.17 -21.25 8.13
N GLY A 278 -9.30 -22.57 8.08
CA GLY A 278 -8.25 -23.51 8.43
C GLY A 278 -7.11 -23.67 7.44
N ASP A 279 -7.26 -23.19 6.19
CA ASP A 279 -6.17 -23.14 5.21
C ASP A 279 -5.88 -21.72 4.78
N TRP A 280 -4.68 -21.47 4.28
CA TRP A 280 -4.19 -20.15 4.00
C TRP A 280 -4.82 -19.46 2.76
N VAL A 281 -5.45 -20.21 1.83
CA VAL A 281 -6.25 -19.67 0.72
C VAL A 281 -7.66 -19.34 1.17
N ASN A 282 -8.13 -19.92 2.25
CA ASN A 282 -9.48 -19.73 2.73
C ASN A 282 -9.75 -18.29 3.14
N GLY A 283 -10.75 -17.68 2.52
CA GLY A 283 -11.05 -16.28 2.65
C GLY A 283 -10.35 -15.36 1.63
N ARG A 284 -9.32 -15.83 0.92
CA ARG A 284 -8.65 -15.06 -0.14
C ARG A 284 -9.22 -15.34 -1.55
N ASN A 285 -10.24 -16.15 -1.65
CA ASN A 285 -10.92 -16.47 -2.90
C ASN A 285 -11.90 -15.38 -3.37
N LYS A 286 -12.11 -14.35 -2.56
CA LYS A 286 -12.95 -13.20 -2.87
C LYS A 286 -12.19 -11.90 -2.60
N LEU A 287 -12.28 -10.95 -3.54
CA LEU A 287 -11.67 -9.63 -3.43
C LEU A 287 -12.70 -8.55 -3.72
N ASN A 288 -12.92 -7.64 -2.77
CA ASN A 288 -13.91 -6.57 -2.85
C ASN A 288 -13.26 -5.19 -2.85
N VAL A 289 -14.02 -4.24 -3.36
CA VAL A 289 -13.79 -2.80 -3.18
C VAL A 289 -14.88 -2.26 -2.27
N ALA A 290 -14.50 -1.58 -1.19
CA ALA A 290 -15.42 -0.82 -0.36
C ALA A 290 -15.03 0.65 -0.27
N VAL A 291 -16.01 1.49 0.05
CA VAL A 291 -15.83 2.94 0.17
C VAL A 291 -16.35 3.46 1.51
N SER A 292 -15.77 4.55 1.97
CA SER A 292 -16.20 5.26 3.17
C SER A 292 -16.02 6.77 3.01
N ALA A 293 -16.91 7.55 3.58
CA ALA A 293 -16.77 9.00 3.68
C ALA A 293 -16.14 9.45 5.02
N ASP A 294 -16.20 8.59 6.04
CA ASP A 294 -15.84 8.92 7.42
C ASP A 294 -14.74 8.01 8.01
N GLY A 295 -14.31 6.96 7.25
CA GLY A 295 -13.37 5.94 7.69
C GLY A 295 -13.93 4.95 8.72
N LYS A 296 -15.17 5.11 9.12
CA LYS A 296 -15.86 4.28 10.13
C LYS A 296 -16.89 3.36 9.49
N THR A 297 -17.70 3.93 8.59
CA THR A 297 -18.76 3.21 7.89
C THR A 297 -18.29 2.83 6.50
N TRP A 298 -18.01 1.56 6.29
CA TRP A 298 -17.57 1.03 5.01
C TRP A 298 -18.71 0.33 4.28
N LYS A 299 -18.85 0.63 3.00
CA LYS A 299 -19.86 0.05 2.11
C LYS A 299 -19.19 -0.64 0.93
N ASP A 300 -19.46 -1.92 0.75
CA ASP A 300 -19.06 -2.67 -0.45
C ASP A 300 -19.69 -2.02 -1.70
N LEU A 301 -18.85 -1.82 -2.72
CA LEU A 301 -19.23 -1.16 -3.94
C LEU A 301 -19.05 -2.04 -5.19
N ALA A 302 -18.03 -2.89 -5.18
CA ALA A 302 -17.76 -3.84 -6.24
C ALA A 302 -17.12 -5.13 -5.73
N ILE A 303 -17.36 -6.21 -6.44
CA ILE A 303 -16.66 -7.48 -6.30
C ILE A 303 -15.71 -7.56 -7.50
N LEU A 304 -14.39 -7.61 -7.24
CA LEU A 304 -13.38 -7.79 -8.28
C LEU A 304 -13.23 -9.26 -8.64
N GLU A 305 -13.27 -10.13 -7.63
CA GLU A 305 -13.11 -11.57 -7.77
C GLU A 305 -13.99 -12.32 -6.76
N ASP A 306 -14.53 -13.47 -7.20
CA ASP A 306 -15.24 -14.43 -6.34
C ASP A 306 -15.17 -15.83 -6.97
N GLN A 307 -14.06 -16.56 -6.72
CA GLN A 307 -13.80 -17.86 -7.31
C GLN A 307 -13.36 -18.87 -6.23
N PRO A 308 -14.14 -19.90 -5.93
CA PRO A 308 -13.97 -20.74 -4.74
C PRO A 308 -12.62 -21.45 -4.58
N ARG A 309 -11.87 -21.65 -5.67
CA ARG A 309 -10.61 -22.41 -5.67
C ARG A 309 -9.39 -21.58 -6.04
N SER A 310 -9.54 -20.26 -6.11
CA SER A 310 -8.47 -19.32 -6.48
C SER A 310 -8.07 -18.43 -5.32
N GLU A 311 -6.85 -17.93 -5.33
CA GLU A 311 -6.35 -16.90 -4.41
C GLU A 311 -6.26 -15.55 -5.14
N PHE A 312 -6.92 -14.54 -4.58
CA PHE A 312 -6.76 -13.13 -4.98
C PHE A 312 -6.41 -12.31 -3.75
N SER A 313 -5.19 -11.79 -3.71
CA SER A 313 -4.65 -11.22 -2.48
C SER A 313 -3.62 -10.13 -2.72
N TYR A 314 -3.24 -9.44 -1.66
CA TYR A 314 -2.21 -8.40 -1.66
C TYR A 314 -2.47 -7.30 -2.72
N PRO A 315 -3.65 -6.67 -2.68
CA PRO A 315 -3.94 -5.57 -3.59
C PRO A 315 -3.05 -4.35 -3.33
N ALA A 316 -2.78 -3.58 -4.37
CA ALA A 316 -2.32 -2.20 -4.29
C ALA A 316 -3.27 -1.32 -5.10
N ILE A 317 -3.56 -0.12 -4.61
CA ILE A 317 -4.53 0.80 -5.20
C ILE A 317 -3.97 2.21 -5.28
N ILE A 318 -4.17 2.89 -6.41
CA ILE A 318 -3.90 4.31 -6.60
C ILE A 318 -5.05 5.00 -7.32
N GLN A 319 -5.14 6.31 -7.20
CA GLN A 319 -5.89 7.16 -8.13
C GLN A 319 -4.91 7.91 -9.01
N THR A 320 -5.11 7.86 -10.33
CA THR A 320 -4.32 8.57 -11.32
C THR A 320 -4.81 9.99 -11.56
N SER A 321 -4.01 10.78 -12.25
CA SER A 321 -4.27 12.19 -12.56
C SER A 321 -5.59 12.41 -13.34
N ASP A 322 -5.98 11.43 -14.18
CA ASP A 322 -7.25 11.39 -14.93
C ASP A 322 -8.45 10.95 -14.07
N LYS A 323 -8.25 10.77 -12.75
CA LYS A 323 -9.24 10.34 -11.74
C LYS A 323 -9.66 8.87 -11.84
N ALA A 324 -9.09 8.08 -12.74
CA ALA A 324 -9.27 6.63 -12.71
C ALA A 324 -8.64 6.03 -11.45
N VAL A 325 -9.18 4.93 -10.99
CA VAL A 325 -8.63 4.18 -9.85
C VAL A 325 -8.09 2.87 -10.38
N HIS A 326 -6.79 2.66 -10.16
CA HIS A 326 -6.08 1.46 -10.61
C HIS A 326 -5.81 0.56 -9.41
N VAL A 327 -6.11 -0.72 -9.59
CA VAL A 327 -5.88 -1.79 -8.61
C VAL A 327 -5.03 -2.86 -9.27
N VAL A 328 -3.96 -3.28 -8.61
CA VAL A 328 -3.20 -4.48 -8.97
C VAL A 328 -3.22 -5.48 -7.81
N TYR A 329 -3.26 -6.76 -8.09
CA TYR A 329 -3.27 -7.81 -7.08
C TYR A 329 -2.73 -9.13 -7.61
N THR A 330 -2.30 -9.97 -6.70
CA THR A 330 -1.86 -11.34 -6.99
C THR A 330 -3.05 -12.21 -7.34
N ALA A 331 -2.96 -12.98 -8.43
CA ALA A 331 -3.90 -14.01 -8.83
C ALA A 331 -3.20 -15.38 -8.82
N ASP A 332 -3.67 -16.29 -7.96
CA ASP A 332 -3.20 -17.67 -7.79
C ASP A 332 -1.67 -17.82 -7.60
N ARG A 333 -1.01 -16.76 -7.15
CA ARG A 333 0.46 -16.67 -7.06
C ARG A 333 1.21 -16.91 -8.37
N LYS A 334 0.51 -16.86 -9.49
CA LYS A 334 1.05 -17.11 -10.84
C LYS A 334 1.09 -15.86 -11.70
N SER A 335 0.16 -14.93 -11.45
CA SER A 335 0.01 -13.72 -12.25
C SER A 335 -0.30 -12.53 -11.37
N ILE A 336 -0.08 -11.34 -11.92
CA ILE A 336 -0.58 -10.07 -11.37
C ILE A 336 -1.71 -9.58 -12.27
N LYS A 337 -2.84 -9.25 -11.66
CA LYS A 337 -4.00 -8.72 -12.36
C LYS A 337 -4.10 -7.22 -12.15
N HIS A 338 -4.53 -6.49 -13.18
CA HIS A 338 -4.76 -5.05 -13.17
C HIS A 338 -6.23 -4.77 -13.47
N VAL A 339 -6.85 -3.93 -12.64
CA VAL A 339 -8.24 -3.50 -12.80
C VAL A 339 -8.33 -1.99 -12.75
N VAL A 340 -9.13 -1.41 -13.62
CA VAL A 340 -9.43 0.03 -13.67
C VAL A 340 -10.87 0.26 -13.27
N LEU A 341 -11.07 1.14 -12.29
CA LEU A 341 -12.37 1.52 -11.76
C LEU A 341 -12.66 3.00 -12.03
N LYS A 342 -13.92 3.31 -12.35
CA LYS A 342 -14.48 4.68 -12.38
C LYS A 342 -15.66 4.78 -11.44
N PHE A 343 -15.64 5.81 -10.61
CA PHE A 343 -16.66 6.12 -9.58
C PHE A 343 -17.67 7.16 -10.07
#